data_d612362d08a15dbc679b55556315251c
#
_entry.id   d612362d08a15dbc679b55556315251c
#
_cell.length_a   1.000
_cell.length_b   1.000
_cell.length_c   1.000
_cell.angle_alpha   90.00
_cell.angle_beta   90.00
_cell.angle_gamma   90.00
#
_symmetry.space_group_name_H-M   'P 1'
#
loop_
_entity.id
_entity.type
_entity.pdbx_description
1 polymer ?
#
loop_
_entity_poly.entity_id
_entity_poly.type
_entity_poly.pdbx_seq_one_letter_code
_entity_poly.pdbx_strand_id
1 'polypeptide(L)'
;RLSRSALRLRDEGCRITDVAFELGFGSVDGYQRAFFRAFGCNPGEYAAKPVPLCLFVPYGVRYRELRKEPKKMENVKTVFVQRVEKPARKVILKRGVKARDYFAYCEEVGCDVWGTLTSMKSLCGEPVCLWLTPEQRAPGTSEYVQGVETAEDYDGPVPEGFDVIRLPAAEYLMFQG
;
A
#
# COMPACT_ATOMS: atom_id res chain seq x y z
N ARG A 1 -12.63 10.47 0.34
CA ARG A 1 -12.05 11.82 0.58
C ARG A 1 -10.99 11.78 1.68
N LEU A 2 -11.30 11.28 2.89
CA LEU A 2 -10.38 11.28 4.04
C LEU A 2 -9.08 10.48 3.79
N SER A 3 -9.16 9.31 3.14
CA SER A 3 -7.95 8.53 2.78
C SER A 3 -7.01 9.31 1.87
N ARG A 4 -7.57 10.07 0.91
CA ARG A 4 -6.77 10.94 0.04
C ARG A 4 -6.13 12.10 0.84
N SER A 5 -6.86 12.66 1.81
CA SER A 5 -6.28 13.72 2.66
C SER A 5 -5.11 13.20 3.49
N ALA A 6 -5.21 11.99 4.03
CA ALA A 6 -4.13 11.37 4.80
C ALA A 6 -2.86 11.22 3.95
N LEU A 7 -2.98 10.72 2.72
CA LEU A 7 -1.84 10.59 1.80
C LEU A 7 -1.20 11.95 1.49
N ARG A 8 -2.01 12.98 1.23
CA ARG A 8 -1.50 14.33 0.96
C ARG A 8 -0.79 14.96 2.16
N LEU A 9 -1.35 14.80 3.36
CA LEU A 9 -0.70 15.28 4.59
C LEU A 9 0.63 14.58 4.84
N ARG A 10 0.74 13.29 4.52
CA ARG A 10 1.98 12.52 4.66
C ARG A 10 3.05 12.92 3.64
N ASP A 11 2.66 13.10 2.38
CA ASP A 11 3.60 13.18 1.25
C ASP A 11 3.91 14.60 0.81
N GLU A 12 2.94 15.52 0.90
CA GLU A 12 3.05 16.85 0.30
C GLU A 12 3.34 17.97 1.34
N GLY A 13 3.23 17.68 2.64
CA GLY A 13 3.43 18.68 3.70
C GLY A 13 2.44 19.86 3.62
N CYS A 14 1.26 19.64 3.05
CA CYS A 14 0.22 20.66 2.87
C CYS A 14 -0.32 21.18 4.19
N ARG A 15 -0.82 22.42 4.19
CA ARG A 15 -1.55 22.97 5.33
C ARG A 15 -2.88 22.24 5.48
N ILE A 16 -3.27 21.97 6.73
CA ILE A 16 -4.55 21.30 7.05
C ILE A 16 -5.74 22.08 6.51
N THR A 17 -5.68 23.40 6.55
CA THR A 17 -6.70 24.29 5.99
C THR A 17 -6.91 24.07 4.51
N ASP A 18 -5.82 23.99 3.75
CA ASP A 18 -5.87 23.85 2.28
C ASP A 18 -6.46 22.50 1.90
N VAL A 19 -5.98 21.43 2.56
CA VAL A 19 -6.50 20.08 2.37
C VAL A 19 -7.99 19.97 2.70
N ALA A 20 -8.44 20.61 3.79
CA ALA A 20 -9.84 20.61 4.20
C ALA A 20 -10.75 21.23 3.13
N PHE A 21 -10.42 22.43 2.66
CA PHE A 21 -11.25 23.14 1.70
C PHE A 21 -11.21 22.53 0.29
N GLU A 22 -10.04 22.11 -0.18
CA GLU A 22 -9.91 21.45 -1.49
C GLU A 22 -10.70 20.13 -1.57
N LEU A 23 -10.84 19.42 -0.46
CA LEU A 23 -11.65 18.21 -0.39
C LEU A 23 -13.12 18.47 -0.14
N GLY A 24 -13.53 19.72 -0.11
CA GLY A 24 -14.92 20.15 -0.02
C GLY A 24 -15.50 20.08 1.41
N PHE A 25 -14.69 20.26 2.43
CA PHE A 25 -15.19 20.46 3.80
C PHE A 25 -15.56 21.92 4.00
N GLY A 26 -16.70 22.15 4.65
CA GLY A 26 -17.20 23.52 4.91
C GLY A 26 -16.42 24.27 6.02
N SER A 27 -15.61 23.55 6.81
CA SER A 27 -14.77 24.11 7.86
C SER A 27 -13.62 23.18 8.23
N VAL A 28 -12.55 23.77 8.76
CA VAL A 28 -11.40 23.02 9.28
C VAL A 28 -11.80 22.11 10.44
N ASP A 29 -12.63 22.59 11.36
CA ASP A 29 -13.12 21.81 12.49
C ASP A 29 -13.96 20.62 12.05
N GLY A 30 -14.79 20.79 11.02
CA GLY A 30 -15.55 19.71 10.41
C GLY A 30 -14.65 18.63 9.84
N TYR A 31 -13.58 19.04 9.15
CA TYR A 31 -12.57 18.14 8.63
C TYR A 31 -11.82 17.41 9.75
N GLN A 32 -11.33 18.12 10.76
CA GLN A 32 -10.58 17.52 11.88
C GLN A 32 -11.41 16.48 12.61
N ARG A 33 -12.68 16.78 12.92
CA ARG A 33 -13.60 15.82 13.55
C ARG A 33 -13.85 14.59 12.68
N ALA A 34 -14.02 14.78 11.37
CA ALA A 34 -14.22 13.68 10.45
C ALA A 34 -12.96 12.80 10.32
N PHE A 35 -11.79 13.42 10.27
CA PHE A 35 -10.51 12.71 10.22
C PHE A 35 -10.28 11.91 11.51
N PHE A 36 -10.47 12.53 12.67
CA PHE A 36 -10.34 11.85 13.97
C PHE A 36 -11.31 10.66 14.10
N ARG A 37 -12.55 10.84 13.66
CA ARG A 37 -13.55 9.75 13.70
C ARG A 37 -13.18 8.58 12.80
N ALA A 38 -12.54 8.86 11.66
CA ALA A 38 -12.16 7.85 10.69
C ALA A 38 -10.86 7.11 11.07
N PHE A 39 -9.90 7.81 11.69
CA PHE A 39 -8.55 7.30 11.87
C PHE A 39 -8.05 7.29 13.32
N GLY A 40 -8.82 7.84 14.27
CA GLY A 40 -8.46 7.85 15.69
C GLY A 40 -7.36 8.82 16.07
N CYS A 41 -6.88 9.68 15.16
CA CYS A 41 -5.86 10.69 15.42
C CYS A 41 -6.20 12.02 14.76
N ASN A 42 -5.60 13.10 15.24
CA ASN A 42 -5.79 14.43 14.65
C ASN A 42 -4.94 14.59 13.39
N PRO A 43 -5.45 15.28 12.32
CA PRO A 43 -4.70 15.46 11.09
C PRO A 43 -3.38 16.22 11.28
N GLY A 44 -3.28 17.12 12.29
CA GLY A 44 -2.04 17.82 12.62
C GLY A 44 -0.98 16.91 13.23
N GLU A 45 -1.38 16.06 14.16
CA GLU A 45 -0.50 15.05 14.77
C GLU A 45 -0.01 14.05 13.71
N TYR A 46 -0.94 13.60 12.87
CA TYR A 46 -0.63 12.71 11.77
C TYR A 46 0.34 13.32 10.76
N ALA A 47 0.15 14.59 10.37
CA ALA A 47 1.05 15.27 9.44
C ALA A 47 2.47 15.43 10.02
N ALA A 48 2.59 15.68 11.33
CA ALA A 48 3.87 15.80 12.01
C ALA A 48 4.59 14.45 12.17
N LYS A 49 3.83 13.39 12.47
CA LYS A 49 4.34 12.03 12.65
C LYS A 49 3.36 11.01 12.09
N PRO A 50 3.46 10.67 10.80
CA PRO A 50 2.57 9.70 10.18
C PRO A 50 2.67 8.32 10.84
N VAL A 51 1.50 7.75 11.14
CA VAL A 51 1.33 6.40 11.67
C VAL A 51 0.54 5.56 10.67
N PRO A 52 0.64 4.21 10.67
CA PRO A 52 -0.20 3.38 9.83
C PRO A 52 -1.69 3.61 10.10
N LEU A 53 -2.46 3.83 9.04
CA LEU A 53 -3.90 4.05 9.08
C LEU A 53 -4.60 3.03 8.17
N CYS A 54 -5.78 2.58 8.55
CA CYS A 54 -6.62 1.79 7.67
C CYS A 54 -7.28 2.72 6.63
N LEU A 55 -6.63 2.90 5.48
CA LEU A 55 -7.15 3.73 4.40
C LEU A 55 -8.16 2.95 3.56
N PHE A 56 -9.22 3.62 3.15
CA PHE A 56 -10.07 3.15 2.08
C PHE A 56 -9.38 3.41 0.74
N VAL A 57 -8.86 2.35 0.15
CA VAL A 57 -8.30 2.35 -1.21
C VAL A 57 -9.34 1.68 -2.11
N PRO A 58 -9.97 2.41 -3.04
CA PRO A 58 -10.89 1.79 -3.98
C PRO A 58 -10.11 0.81 -4.85
N TYR A 59 -10.33 -0.48 -4.62
CA TYR A 59 -9.74 -1.53 -5.45
C TYR A 59 -10.06 -1.27 -6.90
N GLY A 60 -9.01 -1.06 -7.71
CA GLY A 60 -9.01 -1.33 -9.16
C GLY A 60 -10.22 -0.90 -9.98
N VAL A 61 -11.22 -0.27 -9.36
CA VAL A 61 -12.30 0.44 -10.01
C VAL A 61 -11.76 1.79 -10.50
N ARG A 62 -10.51 1.83 -10.88
CA ARG A 62 -10.07 2.78 -11.87
C ARG A 62 -10.79 2.34 -13.13
N TYR A 63 -11.97 2.97 -13.32
CA TYR A 63 -12.64 3.07 -14.61
C TYR A 63 -12.15 2.00 -15.59
N ARG A 64 -12.57 0.75 -15.39
CA ARG A 64 -12.69 -0.12 -16.52
C ARG A 64 -13.81 0.52 -17.30
N GLU A 65 -13.48 1.38 -18.28
CA GLU A 65 -14.42 1.69 -19.33
C GLU A 65 -15.04 0.36 -19.68
N LEU A 66 -16.37 0.26 -19.53
CA LEU A 66 -17.10 -0.91 -20.01
C LEU A 66 -16.63 -1.09 -21.44
N ARG A 67 -15.70 -2.02 -21.65
CA ARG A 67 -15.17 -2.32 -22.97
C ARG A 67 -16.37 -2.70 -23.81
N LYS A 68 -16.81 -1.77 -24.62
CA LYS A 68 -17.67 -2.05 -25.74
C LYS A 68 -16.90 -3.10 -26.55
N GLU A 69 -17.39 -4.35 -26.49
CA GLU A 69 -16.98 -5.53 -27.23
C GLU A 69 -15.47 -5.82 -27.30
N PRO A 70 -15.05 -7.08 -27.10
CA PRO A 70 -13.67 -7.44 -27.25
C PRO A 70 -13.27 -7.24 -28.72
N LYS A 71 -12.64 -6.10 -29.05
CA LYS A 71 -11.77 -6.07 -30.21
C LYS A 71 -10.84 -7.27 -30.04
N LYS A 72 -10.82 -8.18 -31.03
CA LYS A 72 -9.81 -9.24 -31.10
C LYS A 72 -8.48 -8.63 -30.67
N MET A 73 -8.02 -8.99 -29.48
CA MET A 73 -6.66 -8.64 -29.07
C MET A 73 -5.77 -9.35 -30.05
N GLU A 74 -5.21 -8.62 -30.99
CA GLU A 74 -4.01 -9.06 -31.64
C GLU A 74 -3.02 -9.34 -30.53
N ASN A 75 -2.49 -10.56 -30.49
CA ASN A 75 -1.51 -10.97 -29.50
C ASN A 75 -0.31 -10.03 -29.58
N VAL A 76 -0.27 -9.02 -28.74
CA VAL A 76 0.90 -8.18 -28.54
C VAL A 76 1.95 -9.09 -27.91
N LYS A 77 2.86 -9.60 -28.74
CA LYS A 77 3.98 -10.48 -28.31
C LYS A 77 5.18 -9.70 -27.78
N THR A 78 5.00 -8.41 -27.50
CA THR A 78 6.10 -7.56 -27.04
C THR A 78 6.09 -7.50 -25.52
N VAL A 79 7.14 -8.03 -24.91
CA VAL A 79 7.40 -7.92 -23.48
C VAL A 79 8.62 -7.03 -23.31
N PHE A 80 8.47 -5.94 -22.55
CA PHE A 80 9.60 -5.12 -22.17
C PHE A 80 10.29 -5.77 -20.97
N VAL A 81 11.60 -5.92 -21.06
CA VAL A 81 12.41 -6.44 -19.97
C VAL A 81 13.36 -5.34 -19.51
N GLN A 82 13.29 -5.00 -18.25
CA GLN A 82 14.14 -3.98 -17.64
C GLN A 82 14.89 -4.58 -16.45
N ARG A 83 16.18 -4.26 -16.33
CA ARG A 83 16.97 -4.56 -15.14
C ARG A 83 16.78 -3.46 -14.13
N VAL A 84 16.42 -3.82 -12.90
CA VAL A 84 16.16 -2.91 -11.80
C VAL A 84 17.01 -3.31 -10.60
N GLU A 85 17.80 -2.39 -10.09
CA GLU A 85 18.56 -2.56 -8.86
C GLU A 85 17.73 -2.05 -7.68
N LYS A 86 17.61 -2.86 -6.65
CA LYS A 86 16.97 -2.47 -5.39
C LYS A 86 17.97 -2.54 -4.25
N PRO A 87 18.05 -1.52 -3.38
CA PRO A 87 18.93 -1.54 -2.21
C PRO A 87 18.46 -2.58 -1.18
N ALA A 88 19.30 -2.80 -0.17
CA ALA A 88 18.88 -3.49 1.04
C ALA A 88 17.71 -2.74 1.68
N ARG A 89 16.70 -3.48 2.16
CA ARG A 89 15.43 -2.88 2.60
C ARG A 89 14.69 -3.78 3.58
N LYS A 90 13.80 -3.19 4.35
CA LYS A 90 12.81 -3.90 5.15
C LYS A 90 11.51 -4.02 4.35
N VAL A 91 10.79 -5.12 4.56
CA VAL A 91 9.42 -5.27 4.09
C VAL A 91 8.53 -5.51 5.29
N ILE A 92 7.58 -4.61 5.50
CA ILE A 92 6.53 -4.79 6.49
C ILE A 92 5.39 -5.49 5.77
N LEU A 93 5.00 -6.66 6.25
CA LEU A 93 4.08 -7.54 5.54
C LEU A 93 3.09 -8.21 6.48
N LYS A 94 1.96 -8.63 5.94
CA LYS A 94 1.02 -9.47 6.67
C LYS A 94 0.97 -10.85 6.01
N ARG A 95 1.06 -11.91 6.86
CA ARG A 95 1.10 -13.30 6.39
C ARG A 95 -0.30 -13.87 6.30
N GLY A 96 -0.50 -14.71 5.29
CA GLY A 96 -1.60 -15.65 5.22
C GLY A 96 -1.18 -17.04 5.70
N VAL A 97 -2.13 -17.98 5.77
CA VAL A 97 -1.89 -19.37 6.18
C VAL A 97 -1.92 -20.30 4.97
N LYS A 98 -2.86 -20.09 4.05
CA LYS A 98 -3.10 -20.97 2.88
C LYS A 98 -3.07 -20.25 1.55
N ALA A 99 -3.12 -18.91 1.57
CA ALA A 99 -3.20 -18.10 0.37
C ALA A 99 -1.98 -18.30 -0.54
N ARG A 100 -2.22 -18.53 -1.84
CA ARG A 100 -1.17 -18.67 -2.86
C ARG A 100 -1.18 -17.58 -3.91
N ASP A 101 -2.22 -16.78 -3.91
CA ASP A 101 -2.45 -15.68 -4.84
C ASP A 101 -3.21 -14.54 -4.18
N TYR A 102 -3.42 -13.46 -4.94
CA TYR A 102 -4.09 -12.26 -4.49
C TYR A 102 -5.53 -12.51 -4.02
N PHE A 103 -6.31 -13.29 -4.76
CA PHE A 103 -7.72 -13.49 -4.45
C PHE A 103 -7.91 -14.34 -3.20
N ALA A 104 -7.19 -15.48 -3.15
CA ALA A 104 -7.20 -16.34 -1.97
C ALA A 104 -6.71 -15.60 -0.71
N TYR A 105 -5.75 -14.69 -0.86
CA TYR A 105 -5.27 -13.87 0.23
C TYR A 105 -6.32 -12.86 0.72
N CYS A 106 -7.03 -12.20 -0.20
CA CYS A 106 -8.11 -11.28 0.16
C CYS A 106 -9.27 -11.99 0.86
N GLU A 107 -9.59 -13.23 0.48
CA GLU A 107 -10.61 -14.05 1.14
C GLU A 107 -10.18 -14.48 2.56
N GLU A 108 -8.91 -14.81 2.74
CA GLU A 108 -8.37 -15.31 4.00
C GLU A 108 -8.04 -14.20 5.01
N VAL A 109 -7.33 -13.18 4.56
CA VAL A 109 -6.74 -12.15 5.43
C VAL A 109 -7.55 -10.86 5.44
N GLY A 110 -8.24 -10.56 4.35
CA GLY A 110 -9.02 -9.34 4.16
C GLY A 110 -8.36 -8.34 3.22
N CYS A 111 -9.20 -7.51 2.62
CA CYS A 111 -8.77 -6.50 1.64
C CYS A 111 -8.28 -5.19 2.29
N ASP A 112 -8.55 -4.96 3.56
CA ASP A 112 -8.16 -3.78 4.33
C ASP A 112 -6.64 -3.68 4.57
N VAL A 113 -5.94 -4.81 4.48
CA VAL A 113 -4.48 -4.88 4.54
C VAL A 113 -3.82 -3.94 3.54
N TRP A 114 -4.32 -3.91 2.31
CA TRP A 114 -3.78 -3.02 1.27
C TRP A 114 -3.91 -1.54 1.64
N GLY A 115 -5.04 -1.17 2.26
CA GLY A 115 -5.25 0.19 2.76
C GLY A 115 -4.25 0.58 3.85
N THR A 116 -3.96 -0.33 4.77
CA THR A 116 -2.97 -0.13 5.83
C THR A 116 -1.56 0.02 5.24
N LEU A 117 -1.16 -0.88 4.32
CA LEU A 117 0.13 -0.82 3.66
C LEU A 117 0.30 0.47 2.82
N THR A 118 -0.74 0.89 2.11
CA THR A 118 -0.73 2.15 1.32
C THR A 118 -0.54 3.38 2.21
N SER A 119 -0.98 3.35 3.47
CA SER A 119 -0.79 4.46 4.41
C SER A 119 0.67 4.66 4.81
N MET A 120 1.51 3.65 4.65
CA MET A 120 2.93 3.68 5.01
C MET A 120 3.76 4.24 3.85
N LYS A 121 4.84 4.96 4.17
CA LYS A 121 5.74 5.50 3.16
C LYS A 121 6.60 4.38 2.58
N SER A 122 6.44 4.11 1.28
CA SER A 122 7.15 3.07 0.54
C SER A 122 8.35 3.63 -0.22
N LEU A 123 9.37 2.80 -0.45
CA LEU A 123 10.50 3.09 -1.35
C LEU A 123 10.06 3.15 -2.81
N CYS A 124 9.06 2.38 -3.20
CA CYS A 124 8.57 2.29 -4.58
C CYS A 124 7.18 2.91 -4.80
N GLY A 125 6.64 3.59 -3.79
CA GLY A 125 5.37 4.33 -3.88
C GLY A 125 4.12 3.50 -3.64
N GLU A 126 4.14 2.18 -3.84
CA GLU A 126 2.98 1.29 -3.70
C GLU A 126 3.32 0.04 -2.88
N PRO A 127 2.32 -0.59 -2.25
CA PRO A 127 2.48 -1.92 -1.68
C PRO A 127 2.82 -2.96 -2.75
N VAL A 128 3.44 -4.05 -2.32
CA VAL A 128 3.89 -5.13 -3.18
C VAL A 128 3.26 -6.46 -2.78
N CYS A 129 3.07 -7.33 -3.76
CA CYS A 129 2.74 -8.73 -3.56
C CYS A 129 4.03 -9.56 -3.73
N LEU A 130 4.31 -10.43 -2.79
CA LEU A 130 5.53 -11.25 -2.81
C LEU A 130 5.20 -12.72 -2.63
N TRP A 131 5.96 -13.56 -3.31
CA TRP A 131 6.06 -14.99 -3.05
C TRP A 131 7.37 -15.25 -2.34
N LEU A 132 7.29 -15.56 -1.05
CA LEU A 132 8.45 -15.73 -0.18
C LEU A 132 9.15 -17.05 -0.45
N THR A 133 10.48 -17.03 -0.40
CA THR A 133 11.28 -18.25 -0.41
C THR A 133 11.06 -19.07 0.87
N PRO A 134 11.37 -20.38 0.87
CA PRO A 134 11.20 -21.20 2.08
C PRO A 134 11.87 -20.62 3.32
N GLU A 135 13.03 -19.99 3.18
CA GLU A 135 13.81 -19.39 4.27
C GLU A 135 13.16 -18.14 4.86
N GLN A 136 12.32 -17.46 4.09
CA GLN A 136 11.61 -16.24 4.49
C GLN A 136 10.22 -16.51 5.06
N ARG A 137 9.73 -17.76 4.92
CA ARG A 137 8.43 -18.15 5.44
C ARG A 137 8.50 -18.41 6.93
N ALA A 138 7.51 -17.92 7.68
CA ALA A 138 7.32 -18.37 9.04
C ALA A 138 6.61 -19.74 9.05
N PRO A 139 6.89 -20.60 10.05
CA PRO A 139 6.20 -21.88 10.18
C PRO A 139 4.67 -21.73 10.16
N GLY A 140 4.00 -22.54 9.37
CA GLY A 140 2.52 -22.53 9.29
C GLY A 140 1.93 -21.38 8.48
N THR A 141 2.75 -20.62 7.75
CA THR A 141 2.28 -19.52 6.89
C THR A 141 2.44 -19.84 5.41
N SER A 142 1.62 -19.18 4.58
CA SER A 142 1.68 -19.29 3.13
C SER A 142 2.90 -18.58 2.54
N GLU A 143 3.18 -18.90 1.28
CA GLU A 143 4.25 -18.23 0.52
C GLU A 143 3.85 -16.84 0.04
N TYR A 144 2.58 -16.64 -0.24
CA TYR A 144 2.06 -15.36 -0.72
C TYR A 144 1.82 -14.39 0.43
N VAL A 145 2.29 -13.17 0.27
CA VAL A 145 2.10 -12.09 1.25
C VAL A 145 1.87 -10.77 0.53
N GLN A 146 1.21 -9.84 1.21
CA GLN A 146 1.18 -8.44 0.84
C GLN A 146 2.03 -7.64 1.82
N GLY A 147 2.81 -6.69 1.30
CA GLY A 147 3.73 -5.90 2.10
C GLY A 147 4.04 -4.54 1.49
N VAL A 148 4.79 -3.74 2.23
CA VAL A 148 5.35 -2.46 1.79
C VAL A 148 6.86 -2.47 2.00
N GLU A 149 7.60 -2.11 0.95
CA GLU A 149 9.06 -1.97 1.00
C GLU A 149 9.41 -0.63 1.63
N THR A 150 10.19 -0.65 2.71
CA THR A 150 10.68 0.54 3.43
C THR A 150 12.20 0.57 3.44
N ALA A 151 12.78 1.72 3.78
CA ALA A 151 14.23 1.84 3.93
C ALA A 151 14.78 0.84 4.96
N GLU A 152 16.04 0.44 4.81
CA GLU A 152 16.67 -0.52 5.70
C GLU A 152 16.73 -0.02 7.16
N ASP A 153 16.90 1.28 7.33
CA ASP A 153 16.94 1.98 8.63
C ASP A 153 15.56 2.36 9.17
N TYR A 154 14.47 1.96 8.49
CA TYR A 154 13.12 2.27 8.97
C TYR A 154 12.92 1.83 10.42
N ASP A 155 12.55 2.78 11.28
CA ASP A 155 12.29 2.62 12.71
C ASP A 155 10.86 3.04 13.11
N GLY A 156 10.03 3.31 12.11
CA GLY A 156 8.65 3.71 12.30
C GLY A 156 7.75 2.58 12.85
N PRO A 157 6.50 2.90 13.19
CA PRO A 157 5.57 1.94 13.76
C PRO A 157 5.21 0.83 12.76
N VAL A 158 5.15 -0.40 13.28
CA VAL A 158 4.67 -1.58 12.56
C VAL A 158 3.25 -1.88 13.04
N PRO A 159 2.26 -2.03 12.15
CA PRO A 159 0.89 -2.32 12.55
C PRO A 159 0.79 -3.66 13.30
N GLU A 160 -0.18 -3.77 14.18
CA GLU A 160 -0.45 -5.03 14.89
C GLU A 160 -0.76 -6.16 13.92
N GLY A 161 -0.14 -7.32 14.14
CA GLY A 161 -0.30 -8.50 13.30
C GLY A 161 0.45 -8.45 11.96
N PHE A 162 1.39 -7.51 11.81
CA PHE A 162 2.32 -7.46 10.70
C PHE A 162 3.72 -7.88 11.16
N ASP A 163 4.45 -8.52 10.24
CA ASP A 163 5.83 -8.91 10.44
C ASP A 163 6.78 -8.01 9.64
N VAL A 164 8.06 -8.07 10.01
CA VAL A 164 9.15 -7.39 9.28
C VAL A 164 10.16 -8.42 8.82
N ILE A 165 10.42 -8.45 7.52
CA ILE A 165 11.55 -9.20 6.95
C ILE A 165 12.57 -8.23 6.35
N ARG A 166 13.80 -8.70 6.20
CA ARG A 166 14.87 -7.95 5.52
C ARG A 166 15.17 -8.62 4.19
N LEU A 167 15.22 -7.81 3.15
CA LEU A 167 15.67 -8.23 1.83
C LEU A 167 17.02 -7.58 1.54
N PRO A 168 18.03 -8.33 1.12
CA PRO A 168 19.32 -7.77 0.73
C PRO A 168 19.20 -6.90 -0.52
N ALA A 169 20.24 -6.12 -0.80
CA ALA A 169 20.39 -5.49 -2.09
C ALA A 169 20.42 -6.58 -3.18
N ALA A 170 19.68 -6.38 -4.25
CA ALA A 170 19.56 -7.35 -5.32
C ALA A 170 19.17 -6.69 -6.65
N GLU A 171 19.54 -7.37 -7.74
CA GLU A 171 19.07 -7.05 -9.09
C GLU A 171 17.84 -7.89 -9.45
N TYR A 172 16.89 -7.25 -10.09
CA TYR A 172 15.64 -7.86 -10.53
C TYR A 172 15.47 -7.66 -12.04
N LEU A 173 14.86 -8.62 -12.69
CA LEU A 173 14.31 -8.45 -14.03
C LEU A 173 12.83 -8.08 -13.87
N MET A 174 12.46 -6.91 -14.38
CA MET A 174 11.08 -6.46 -14.44
C MET A 174 10.54 -6.73 -15.84
N PHE A 175 9.45 -7.47 -15.91
CA PHE A 175 8.72 -7.77 -17.13
C PHE A 175 7.44 -6.93 -17.18
N GLN A 176 7.26 -6.23 -18.28
CA GLN A 176 6.08 -5.40 -18.51
C GLN A 176 5.50 -5.73 -19.90
N GLY A 177 4.25 -6.15 -19.95
CA GLY A 177 3.53 -6.51 -21.18
C GLY A 177 2.09 -5.99 -21.17
#